data_e831db5e5cd14317ce9c50930a6cfd84
#
_entry.id   e831db5e5cd14317ce9c50930a6cfd84
#
_cell.length_a   1.000
_cell.length_b   1.000
_cell.length_c   1.000
_cell.angle_alpha   90.00
_cell.angle_beta   90.00
_cell.angle_gamma   90.00
#
_symmetry.space_group_name_H-M   'P 1'
#
loop_
_entity.id
_entity.type
_entity.pdbx_description
1 polymer ?
#
loop_
_entity_poly.entity_id
_entity_poly.type
_entity_poly.pdbx_seq_one_letter_code
_entity_poly.pdbx_strand_id
1 'polypeptide(L)'
;MLKVGITGGIGSGKTVVCQVFNTLGIPVFNADLAARFLMENDLQLVQSIKRLLGSEVYNNGTLDRPKVASIVFGKPDLLAKLNALVHPATIKYANDWLEKQTAPFAIKEAALFFESGSYSEMDVMIGVYAPQDLRISRAMSRGKQTREEVLSIIARQMNEEEKMKHCDYVITNDDVTAVLPQAMKLHELLLQSSISQPGQ
;
A
#
# COMPACT_ATOMS: atom_id res chain seq x y z
N MET A 1 -16.06 -4.56 12.97
CA MET A 1 -14.66 -4.97 12.67
C MET A 1 -13.82 -3.71 12.49
N LEU A 2 -12.69 -3.59 13.18
CA LEU A 2 -11.81 -2.43 13.08
C LEU A 2 -11.02 -2.48 11.75
N LYS A 3 -10.97 -1.36 11.01
CA LYS A 3 -10.23 -1.25 9.75
C LYS A 3 -8.88 -0.58 10.02
N VAL A 4 -7.79 -1.30 9.80
CA VAL A 4 -6.44 -0.83 10.11
C VAL A 4 -5.67 -0.59 8.82
N GLY A 5 -5.14 0.61 8.63
CA GLY A 5 -4.24 0.95 7.53
C GLY A 5 -2.78 0.77 7.93
N ILE A 6 -1.98 0.07 7.12
CA ILE A 6 -0.51 0.06 7.26
C ILE A 6 0.12 0.80 6.08
N THR A 7 0.88 1.84 6.39
CA THR A 7 1.58 2.68 5.43
C THR A 7 3.08 2.84 5.73
N GLY A 8 3.79 3.48 4.84
CA GLY A 8 5.24 3.77 4.92
C GLY A 8 5.84 3.83 3.52
N GLY A 9 6.97 4.49 3.37
CA GLY A 9 7.64 4.68 2.09
C GLY A 9 8.16 3.38 1.47
N ILE A 10 8.59 3.46 0.22
CA ILE A 10 9.31 2.35 -0.44
C ILE A 10 10.49 1.93 0.43
N GLY A 11 10.69 0.62 0.61
CA GLY A 11 11.79 0.07 1.41
C GLY A 11 11.61 0.12 2.93
N SER A 12 10.51 0.67 3.48
CA SER A 12 10.29 0.74 4.94
C SER A 12 10.07 -0.62 5.62
N GLY A 13 9.62 -1.63 4.86
CA GLY A 13 9.37 -2.98 5.38
C GLY A 13 7.93 -3.27 5.78
N LYS A 14 6.96 -2.52 5.26
CA LYS A 14 5.51 -2.79 5.46
C LYS A 14 5.14 -4.27 5.32
N THR A 15 5.61 -4.91 4.26
CA THR A 15 5.30 -6.31 3.98
C THR A 15 5.78 -7.25 5.09
N VAL A 16 6.91 -6.97 5.73
CA VAL A 16 7.41 -7.76 6.88
C VAL A 16 6.46 -7.60 8.06
N VAL A 17 6.05 -6.37 8.38
CA VAL A 17 5.07 -6.09 9.44
C VAL A 17 3.74 -6.77 9.14
N CYS A 18 3.24 -6.68 7.91
CA CYS A 18 2.03 -7.35 7.48
C CYS A 18 2.11 -8.87 7.59
N GLN A 19 3.26 -9.48 7.29
CA GLN A 19 3.49 -10.91 7.49
C GLN A 19 3.41 -11.32 8.96
N VAL A 20 3.91 -10.50 9.88
CA VAL A 20 3.76 -10.77 11.33
C VAL A 20 2.27 -10.81 11.70
N PHE A 21 1.49 -9.79 11.33
CA PHE A 21 0.05 -9.78 11.62
C PHE A 21 -0.69 -10.96 10.96
N ASN A 22 -0.32 -11.31 9.73
CA ASN A 22 -0.92 -12.46 9.05
C ASN A 22 -0.62 -13.77 9.77
N THR A 23 0.59 -13.95 10.30
CA THR A 23 0.96 -15.11 11.13
C THR A 23 0.17 -15.15 12.44
N LEU A 24 -0.24 -14.00 12.98
CA LEU A 24 -1.11 -13.87 14.14
C LEU A 24 -2.60 -14.08 13.81
N GLY A 25 -2.93 -14.48 12.58
CA GLY A 25 -4.30 -14.77 12.14
C GLY A 25 -5.10 -13.53 11.69
N ILE A 26 -4.46 -12.38 11.54
CA ILE A 26 -5.12 -11.16 11.07
C ILE A 26 -5.11 -11.11 9.54
N PRO A 27 -6.28 -10.97 8.89
CA PRO A 27 -6.35 -10.85 7.44
C PRO A 27 -5.70 -9.55 6.95
N VAL A 28 -4.89 -9.66 5.89
CA VAL A 28 -4.14 -8.55 5.30
C VAL A 28 -4.49 -8.42 3.82
N PHE A 29 -4.98 -7.26 3.44
CA PHE A 29 -5.20 -6.85 2.05
C PHE A 29 -4.03 -6.00 1.55
N ASN A 30 -3.39 -6.41 0.46
CA ASN A 30 -2.34 -5.63 -0.17
C ASN A 30 -2.91 -4.86 -1.37
N ALA A 31 -3.05 -3.54 -1.22
CA ALA A 31 -3.65 -2.68 -2.25
C ALA A 31 -2.79 -2.60 -3.52
N ASP A 32 -1.47 -2.67 -3.41
CA ASP A 32 -0.57 -2.63 -4.56
C ASP A 32 -0.68 -3.91 -5.40
N LEU A 33 -0.83 -5.08 -4.76
CA LEU A 33 -1.09 -6.34 -5.46
C LEU A 33 -2.49 -6.38 -6.06
N ALA A 34 -3.49 -5.89 -5.33
CA ALA A 34 -4.87 -5.80 -5.81
C ALA A 34 -4.99 -4.89 -7.04
N ALA A 35 -4.35 -3.72 -7.02
CA ALA A 35 -4.31 -2.83 -8.17
C ALA A 35 -3.72 -3.52 -9.40
N ARG A 36 -2.63 -4.28 -9.22
CA ARG A 36 -2.00 -5.06 -10.29
C ARG A 36 -2.94 -6.12 -10.84
N PHE A 37 -3.59 -6.86 -9.96
CA PHE A 37 -4.56 -7.88 -10.33
C PHE A 37 -5.72 -7.28 -11.13
N LEU A 38 -6.29 -6.16 -10.68
CA LEU A 38 -7.40 -5.50 -11.34
C LEU A 38 -7.02 -4.93 -12.71
N MET A 39 -5.83 -4.35 -12.85
CA MET A 39 -5.33 -3.88 -14.14
C MET A 39 -5.16 -4.99 -15.17
N GLU A 40 -5.13 -6.25 -14.78
CA GLU A 40 -5.00 -7.40 -15.69
C GLU A 40 -6.33 -8.17 -15.84
N ASN A 41 -7.22 -8.14 -14.83
CA ASN A 41 -8.39 -9.04 -14.77
C ASN A 41 -9.74 -8.33 -14.75
N ASP A 42 -9.82 -7.03 -14.39
CA ASP A 42 -11.05 -6.26 -14.49
C ASP A 42 -11.23 -5.75 -15.93
N LEU A 43 -12.19 -6.35 -16.65
CA LEU A 43 -12.41 -6.04 -18.07
C LEU A 43 -12.71 -4.55 -18.34
N GLN A 44 -13.42 -3.88 -17.43
CA GLN A 44 -13.76 -2.46 -17.59
C GLN A 44 -12.53 -1.58 -17.38
N LEU A 45 -11.72 -1.90 -16.37
CA LEU A 45 -10.48 -1.21 -16.10
C LEU A 45 -9.46 -1.42 -17.22
N VAL A 46 -9.29 -2.65 -17.70
CA VAL A 46 -8.43 -2.99 -18.84
C VAL A 46 -8.81 -2.19 -20.08
N GLN A 47 -10.11 -2.11 -20.43
CA GLN A 47 -10.57 -1.32 -21.56
C GLN A 47 -10.31 0.18 -21.38
N SER A 48 -10.50 0.69 -20.18
CA SER A 48 -10.26 2.11 -19.87
C SER A 48 -8.78 2.46 -19.95
N ILE A 49 -7.90 1.59 -19.47
CA ILE A 49 -6.44 1.75 -19.60
C ILE A 49 -6.01 1.70 -21.07
N LYS A 50 -6.56 0.76 -21.87
CA LYS A 50 -6.29 0.71 -23.31
C LYS A 50 -6.71 1.97 -24.05
N ARG A 51 -7.86 2.56 -23.69
CA ARG A 51 -8.30 3.85 -24.27
C ARG A 51 -7.37 5.00 -23.87
N LEU A 52 -6.84 4.98 -22.66
CA LEU A 52 -5.98 6.05 -22.14
C LEU A 52 -4.54 5.96 -22.68
N LEU A 53 -3.96 4.75 -22.74
CA LEU A 53 -2.53 4.53 -22.99
C LEU A 53 -2.23 3.82 -24.31
N GLY A 54 -3.25 3.34 -25.04
CA GLY A 54 -3.10 2.48 -26.23
C GLY A 54 -3.23 0.99 -25.88
N SER A 55 -3.64 0.20 -26.87
CA SER A 55 -3.81 -1.26 -26.68
C SER A 55 -2.48 -2.00 -26.53
N GLU A 56 -1.41 -1.43 -27.02
CA GLU A 56 -0.05 -1.96 -27.00
C GLU A 56 0.59 -2.04 -25.61
N VAL A 57 -0.06 -1.46 -24.58
CA VAL A 57 0.37 -1.64 -23.18
C VAL A 57 -0.03 -3.01 -22.61
N TYR A 58 -0.78 -3.81 -23.37
CA TYR A 58 -1.10 -5.19 -23.03
C TYR A 58 -0.50 -6.15 -24.05
N ASN A 59 0.15 -7.21 -23.56
CA ASN A 59 0.69 -8.29 -24.40
C ASN A 59 0.06 -9.62 -23.92
N ASN A 60 -0.71 -10.28 -24.79
CA ASN A 60 -1.42 -11.52 -24.49
C ASN A 60 -2.25 -11.46 -23.19
N GLY A 61 -2.92 -10.34 -22.94
CA GLY A 61 -3.75 -10.13 -21.73
C GLY A 61 -2.98 -9.65 -20.50
N THR A 62 -1.67 -9.68 -20.49
CA THR A 62 -0.82 -9.22 -19.40
C THR A 62 -0.39 -7.77 -19.62
N LEU A 63 -0.41 -6.95 -18.57
CA LEU A 63 0.01 -5.56 -18.62
C LEU A 63 1.55 -5.45 -18.71
N ASP A 64 2.04 -4.78 -19.76
CA ASP A 64 3.44 -4.41 -19.89
C ASP A 64 3.76 -3.19 -19.00
N ARG A 65 4.09 -3.46 -17.73
CA ARG A 65 4.37 -2.42 -16.73
C ARG A 65 5.56 -1.53 -17.08
N PRO A 66 6.69 -2.06 -17.59
CA PRO A 66 7.78 -1.22 -18.07
C PRO A 66 7.31 -0.23 -19.13
N LYS A 67 6.48 -0.69 -20.07
CA LYS A 67 5.92 0.17 -21.13
C LYS A 67 4.98 1.22 -20.55
N VAL A 68 4.06 0.84 -19.66
CA VAL A 68 3.20 1.81 -18.96
C VAL A 68 4.04 2.85 -18.23
N ALA A 69 5.06 2.41 -17.46
CA ALA A 69 5.95 3.32 -16.74
C ALA A 69 6.65 4.29 -17.69
N SER A 70 7.16 3.82 -18.84
CA SER A 70 7.81 4.68 -19.84
C SER A 70 6.85 5.70 -20.48
N ILE A 71 5.59 5.31 -20.69
CA ILE A 71 4.57 6.21 -21.28
C ILE A 71 4.19 7.33 -20.32
N VAL A 72 4.03 7.02 -19.01
CA VAL A 72 3.65 8.00 -17.99
C VAL A 72 4.84 8.74 -17.36
N PHE A 73 6.07 8.27 -17.63
CA PHE A 73 7.26 8.92 -17.10
C PHE A 73 7.39 10.35 -17.61
N GLY A 74 7.59 11.30 -16.71
CA GLY A 74 7.66 12.73 -17.04
C GLY A 74 6.33 13.37 -17.47
N LYS A 75 5.18 12.65 -17.38
CA LYS A 75 3.85 13.13 -17.74
C LYS A 75 2.90 13.06 -16.54
N PRO A 76 2.97 14.01 -15.59
CA PRO A 76 2.18 13.98 -14.35
C PRO A 76 0.66 13.92 -14.61
N ASP A 77 0.16 14.64 -15.62
CA ASP A 77 -1.26 14.64 -15.97
C ASP A 77 -1.75 13.27 -16.47
N LEU A 78 -0.91 12.55 -17.22
CA LEU A 78 -1.25 11.23 -17.72
C LEU A 78 -1.22 10.19 -16.59
N LEU A 79 -0.25 10.30 -15.68
CA LEU A 79 -0.20 9.49 -14.47
C LEU A 79 -1.40 9.74 -13.55
N ALA A 80 -1.82 11.01 -13.40
CA ALA A 80 -3.02 11.36 -12.64
C ALA A 80 -4.29 10.73 -13.25
N LYS A 81 -4.43 10.77 -14.58
CA LYS A 81 -5.54 10.11 -15.28
C LYS A 81 -5.52 8.59 -15.10
N LEU A 82 -4.36 7.95 -15.15
CA LEU A 82 -4.24 6.51 -14.89
C LEU A 82 -4.65 6.18 -13.46
N ASN A 83 -4.15 6.94 -12.48
CA ASN A 83 -4.49 6.78 -11.07
C ASN A 83 -6.00 6.99 -10.83
N ALA A 84 -6.64 7.95 -11.51
CA ALA A 84 -8.08 8.19 -11.42
C ALA A 84 -8.93 7.00 -11.94
N LEU A 85 -8.38 6.14 -12.78
CA LEU A 85 -9.02 4.88 -13.20
C LEU A 85 -8.76 3.75 -12.18
N VAL A 86 -7.52 3.62 -11.70
CA VAL A 86 -7.08 2.47 -10.90
C VAL A 86 -7.51 2.59 -9.43
N HIS A 87 -7.41 3.79 -8.82
CA HIS A 87 -7.71 3.97 -7.40
C HIS A 87 -9.16 3.62 -7.04
N PRO A 88 -10.20 4.11 -7.73
CA PRO A 88 -11.58 3.77 -7.38
C PRO A 88 -11.86 2.26 -7.47
N ALA A 89 -11.35 1.59 -8.51
CA ALA A 89 -11.49 0.15 -8.65
C ALA A 89 -10.81 -0.61 -7.50
N THR A 90 -9.60 -0.18 -7.11
CA THR A 90 -8.85 -0.79 -6.01
C THR A 90 -9.52 -0.55 -4.65
N ILE A 91 -10.04 0.67 -4.43
CA ILE A 91 -10.77 1.01 -3.20
C ILE A 91 -12.02 0.15 -3.08
N LYS A 92 -12.83 0.09 -4.14
CA LYS A 92 -14.03 -0.76 -4.15
C LYS A 92 -13.69 -2.22 -3.86
N TYR A 93 -12.67 -2.76 -4.51
CA TYR A 93 -12.25 -4.15 -4.31
C TYR A 93 -11.75 -4.39 -2.88
N ALA A 94 -11.05 -3.42 -2.28
CA ALA A 94 -10.63 -3.48 -0.89
C ALA A 94 -11.83 -3.47 0.08
N ASN A 95 -12.83 -2.61 -0.16
CA ASN A 95 -14.02 -2.53 0.67
C ASN A 95 -14.85 -3.80 0.58
N ASP A 96 -15.08 -4.33 -0.64
CA ASP A 96 -15.77 -5.62 -0.86
C ASP A 96 -15.02 -6.80 -0.16
N TRP A 97 -13.69 -6.70 -0.05
CA TRP A 97 -12.88 -7.69 0.68
C TRP A 97 -12.99 -7.51 2.20
N LEU A 98 -12.95 -6.26 2.69
CA LEU A 98 -13.06 -5.95 4.12
C LEU A 98 -14.41 -6.39 4.69
N GLU A 99 -15.50 -6.18 3.95
CA GLU A 99 -16.85 -6.57 4.37
C GLU A 99 -17.02 -8.09 4.59
N LYS A 100 -16.18 -8.90 3.95
CA LYS A 100 -16.19 -10.37 4.08
C LYS A 100 -15.36 -10.89 5.25
N GLN A 101 -14.62 -10.02 5.94
CA GLN A 101 -13.78 -10.44 7.07
C GLN A 101 -14.59 -10.57 8.35
N THR A 102 -14.30 -11.61 9.13
CA THR A 102 -14.93 -11.89 10.43
C THR A 102 -13.95 -11.74 11.61
N ALA A 103 -12.70 -11.41 11.31
CA ALA A 103 -11.67 -11.18 12.33
C ALA A 103 -11.98 -9.91 13.15
N PRO A 104 -11.45 -9.78 14.36
CA PRO A 104 -11.62 -8.57 15.20
C PRO A 104 -11.21 -7.29 14.49
N PHE A 105 -10.15 -7.35 13.69
CA PHE A 105 -9.73 -6.30 12.79
C PHE A 105 -9.12 -6.89 11.51
N ALA A 106 -9.05 -6.07 10.46
CA ALA A 106 -8.38 -6.42 9.21
C ALA A 106 -7.45 -5.30 8.77
N ILE A 107 -6.38 -5.66 8.10
CA ILE A 107 -5.32 -4.73 7.68
C ILE A 107 -5.43 -4.48 6.17
N LYS A 108 -5.37 -3.21 5.77
CA LYS A 108 -5.12 -2.77 4.39
C LYS A 108 -3.70 -2.20 4.32
N GLU A 109 -2.83 -2.81 3.50
CA GLU A 109 -1.48 -2.30 3.23
C GLU A 109 -1.51 -1.45 1.97
N ALA A 110 -1.05 -0.19 2.05
CA ALA A 110 -0.80 0.66 0.90
C ALA A 110 0.32 1.66 1.17
N ALA A 111 1.09 2.01 0.14
CA ALA A 111 2.15 3.01 0.25
C ALA A 111 1.61 4.46 0.19
N LEU A 112 0.48 4.67 -0.47
CA LEU A 112 -0.05 5.98 -0.87
C LEU A 112 -1.38 6.33 -0.17
N PHE A 113 -1.57 5.93 1.09
CA PHE A 113 -2.81 6.23 1.83
C PHE A 113 -3.11 7.72 1.92
N PHE A 114 -2.12 8.52 2.30
CA PHE A 114 -2.29 9.97 2.49
C PHE A 114 -2.37 10.70 1.15
N GLU A 115 -1.56 10.31 0.19
CA GLU A 115 -1.54 10.90 -1.15
C GLU A 115 -2.84 10.67 -1.92
N SER A 116 -3.50 9.53 -1.69
CA SER A 116 -4.79 9.18 -2.31
C SER A 116 -6.01 9.63 -1.49
N GLY A 117 -5.82 10.07 -0.24
CA GLY A 117 -6.91 10.39 0.68
C GLY A 117 -7.62 9.18 1.28
N SER A 118 -7.23 7.93 0.92
CA SER A 118 -7.92 6.72 1.37
C SER A 118 -7.66 6.34 2.84
N TYR A 119 -6.82 7.09 3.54
CA TYR A 119 -6.64 6.95 4.99
C TYR A 119 -7.92 7.25 5.77
N SER A 120 -8.80 8.13 5.24
CA SER A 120 -10.06 8.50 5.89
C SER A 120 -11.07 7.35 6.02
N GLU A 121 -10.85 6.25 5.31
CA GLU A 121 -11.66 5.02 5.39
C GLU A 121 -11.17 4.05 6.49
N MET A 122 -10.04 4.36 7.12
CA MET A 122 -9.43 3.52 8.15
C MET A 122 -9.74 4.08 9.54
N ASP A 123 -9.99 3.18 10.49
CA ASP A 123 -10.22 3.54 11.90
C ASP A 123 -8.91 3.80 12.63
N VAL A 124 -7.82 3.14 12.19
CA VAL A 124 -6.47 3.25 12.78
C VAL A 124 -5.43 3.22 11.67
N MET A 125 -4.44 4.10 11.75
CA MET A 125 -3.28 4.13 10.85
C MET A 125 -1.99 3.73 11.57
N ILE A 126 -1.28 2.75 11.01
CA ILE A 126 0.05 2.32 11.45
C ILE A 126 1.09 2.73 10.42
N GLY A 127 2.06 3.52 10.82
CA GLY A 127 3.23 3.85 10.02
C GLY A 127 4.34 2.82 10.22
N VAL A 128 5.02 2.42 9.15
CA VAL A 128 6.27 1.63 9.24
C VAL A 128 7.41 2.53 8.80
N TYR A 129 8.20 2.95 9.76
CA TYR A 129 9.31 3.88 9.57
C TYR A 129 10.64 3.14 9.38
N ALA A 130 11.45 3.63 8.45
CA ALA A 130 12.87 3.31 8.36
C ALA A 130 13.64 4.55 7.82
N PRO A 131 14.90 4.75 8.23
CA PRO A 131 15.76 5.82 7.71
C PRO A 131 15.88 5.76 6.18
N GLN A 132 15.96 6.93 5.52
CA GLN A 132 15.91 7.02 4.06
C GLN A 132 17.00 6.20 3.37
N ASP A 133 18.23 6.26 3.83
CA ASP A 133 19.34 5.52 3.22
C ASP A 133 19.13 4.00 3.30
N LEU A 134 18.58 3.53 4.42
CA LEU A 134 18.22 2.13 4.60
C LEU A 134 17.09 1.72 3.65
N ARG A 135 16.06 2.56 3.49
CA ARG A 135 14.96 2.34 2.55
C ARG A 135 15.46 2.25 1.11
N ILE A 136 16.37 3.13 0.71
CA ILE A 136 16.99 3.13 -0.62
C ILE A 136 17.77 1.82 -0.82
N SER A 137 18.63 1.47 0.12
CA SER A 137 19.42 0.22 0.06
C SER A 137 18.53 -1.02 -0.09
N ARG A 138 17.47 -1.12 0.73
CA ARG A 138 16.51 -2.24 0.70
C ARG A 138 15.70 -2.28 -0.61
N ALA A 139 15.30 -1.13 -1.15
CA ALA A 139 14.57 -1.06 -2.40
C ALA A 139 15.44 -1.52 -3.59
N MET A 140 16.70 -1.09 -3.62
CA MET A 140 17.67 -1.51 -4.64
C MET A 140 17.99 -3.02 -4.56
N SER A 141 18.14 -3.57 -3.35
CA SER A 141 18.47 -5.00 -3.17
C SER A 141 17.32 -5.95 -3.53
N ARG A 142 16.07 -5.52 -3.41
CA ARG A 142 14.88 -6.34 -3.74
C ARG A 142 14.53 -6.35 -5.22
N GLY A 143 14.86 -5.30 -5.92
CA GLY A 143 14.50 -5.08 -7.32
C GLY A 143 15.73 -4.80 -8.17
N LYS A 144 15.51 -4.68 -9.47
CA LYS A 144 16.53 -4.21 -10.42
C LYS A 144 16.50 -2.68 -10.55
N GLN A 145 16.02 -1.97 -9.53
CA GLN A 145 15.85 -0.51 -9.56
C GLN A 145 17.18 0.17 -9.28
N THR A 146 17.47 1.21 -10.04
CA THR A 146 18.61 2.09 -9.78
C THR A 146 18.31 3.03 -8.61
N ARG A 147 19.33 3.68 -8.08
CA ARG A 147 19.17 4.65 -7.00
C ARG A 147 18.29 5.83 -7.43
N GLU A 148 18.45 6.29 -8.68
CA GLU A 148 17.70 7.38 -9.27
C GLU A 148 16.20 7.04 -9.39
N GLU A 149 15.88 5.81 -9.79
CA GLU A 149 14.50 5.32 -9.86
C GLU A 149 13.86 5.27 -8.46
N VAL A 150 14.59 4.78 -7.45
CA VAL A 150 14.10 4.75 -6.07
C VAL A 150 13.87 6.16 -5.53
N LEU A 151 14.79 7.09 -5.77
CA LEU A 151 14.65 8.50 -5.38
C LEU A 151 13.45 9.16 -6.07
N SER A 152 13.23 8.85 -7.35
CA SER A 152 12.04 9.32 -8.08
C SER A 152 10.72 8.80 -7.48
N ILE A 153 10.70 7.58 -6.94
CA ILE A 153 9.54 7.05 -6.23
C ILE A 153 9.36 7.76 -4.89
N ILE A 154 10.43 7.95 -4.12
CA ILE A 154 10.41 8.66 -2.84
C ILE A 154 9.88 10.09 -3.02
N ALA A 155 10.32 10.80 -4.06
CA ALA A 155 9.89 12.18 -4.35
C ALA A 155 8.39 12.32 -4.68
N ARG A 156 7.69 11.21 -5.02
CA ARG A 156 6.24 11.17 -5.28
C ARG A 156 5.43 10.77 -4.04
N GLN A 157 6.11 10.34 -2.98
CA GLN A 157 5.48 9.99 -1.71
C GLN A 157 5.57 11.20 -0.76
N MET A 158 4.60 11.28 0.16
CA MET A 158 4.70 12.21 1.29
C MET A 158 6.03 12.01 2.03
N ASN A 159 6.61 13.10 2.53
CA ASN A 159 7.79 13.00 3.39
C ASN A 159 7.55 11.98 4.51
N GLU A 160 8.53 11.13 4.81
CA GLU A 160 8.33 9.98 5.71
C GLU A 160 8.06 10.43 7.15
N GLU A 161 8.77 11.45 7.62
CA GLU A 161 8.59 11.97 8.97
C GLU A 161 7.21 12.62 9.14
N GLU A 162 6.75 13.37 8.12
CA GLU A 162 5.40 13.93 8.11
C GLU A 162 4.34 12.82 8.05
N LYS A 163 4.56 11.80 7.22
CA LYS A 163 3.67 10.63 7.14
C LYS A 163 3.51 9.95 8.49
N MET A 164 4.60 9.76 9.23
CA MET A 164 4.55 9.14 10.56
C MET A 164 3.78 9.96 11.58
N LYS A 165 3.80 11.29 11.49
CA LYS A 165 3.00 12.17 12.38
C LYS A 165 1.49 12.04 12.17
N HIS A 166 1.05 11.60 11.00
CA HIS A 166 -0.36 11.35 10.68
C HIS A 166 -0.82 9.94 11.04
N CYS A 167 0.06 9.07 11.54
CA CYS A 167 -0.28 7.73 11.97
C CYS A 167 -0.54 7.69 13.49
N ASP A 168 -1.51 6.87 13.91
CA ASP A 168 -1.82 6.66 15.32
C ASP A 168 -0.70 5.88 16.03
N TYR A 169 -0.04 4.99 15.30
CA TYR A 169 1.08 4.20 15.78
C TYR A 169 2.19 4.14 14.74
N VAL A 170 3.43 4.00 15.23
CA VAL A 170 4.60 3.82 14.37
C VAL A 170 5.39 2.61 14.80
N ILE A 171 5.70 1.73 13.85
CA ILE A 171 6.65 0.62 13.98
C ILE A 171 7.97 1.06 13.37
N THR A 172 9.03 1.11 14.17
CA THR A 172 10.39 1.40 13.71
C THR A 172 11.04 0.12 13.19
N ASN A 173 11.56 0.19 11.96
CA ASN A 173 12.24 -0.90 11.26
C ASN A 173 13.59 -0.41 10.71
N ASP A 174 14.51 -0.10 11.61
CA ASP A 174 15.80 0.56 11.37
C ASP A 174 17.00 -0.41 11.40
N ASP A 175 16.77 -1.73 11.35
CA ASP A 175 17.76 -2.81 11.52
C ASP A 175 18.38 -2.90 12.92
N VAL A 176 17.97 -2.05 13.86
CA VAL A 176 18.40 -2.05 15.28
C VAL A 176 17.24 -2.44 16.19
N THR A 177 16.09 -1.80 15.99
CA THR A 177 14.89 -2.00 16.79
C THR A 177 14.12 -3.23 16.30
N ALA A 178 13.90 -4.22 17.15
CA ALA A 178 13.17 -5.43 16.79
C ALA A 178 11.71 -5.11 16.40
N VAL A 179 11.30 -5.52 15.21
CA VAL A 179 9.94 -5.30 14.66
C VAL A 179 8.91 -6.16 15.37
N LEU A 180 9.23 -7.44 15.65
CA LEU A 180 8.29 -8.41 16.18
C LEU A 180 7.66 -7.98 17.53
N PRO A 181 8.40 -7.54 18.55
CA PRO A 181 7.80 -7.09 19.81
C PRO A 181 6.87 -5.88 19.62
N GLN A 182 7.21 -4.95 18.72
CA GLN A 182 6.37 -3.79 18.44
C GLN A 182 5.04 -4.22 17.79
N ALA A 183 5.11 -5.11 16.80
CA ALA A 183 3.91 -5.63 16.11
C ALA A 183 3.03 -6.45 17.07
N MET A 184 3.60 -7.28 17.94
CA MET A 184 2.85 -8.05 18.94
C MET A 184 2.12 -7.12 19.93
N LYS A 185 2.82 -6.11 20.45
CA LYS A 185 2.20 -5.12 21.34
C LYS A 185 1.03 -4.40 20.67
N LEU A 186 1.18 -3.99 19.42
CA LEU A 186 0.09 -3.36 18.67
C LEU A 186 -1.06 -4.32 18.38
N HIS A 187 -0.77 -5.59 18.09
CA HIS A 187 -1.80 -6.60 17.92
C HIS A 187 -2.68 -6.73 19.18
N GLU A 188 -2.09 -6.81 20.37
CA GLU A 188 -2.83 -6.87 21.62
C GLU A 188 -3.70 -5.62 21.86
N LEU A 189 -3.14 -4.42 21.62
CA LEU A 189 -3.87 -3.16 21.73
C LEU A 189 -5.05 -3.10 20.78
N LEU A 190 -4.88 -3.51 19.52
CA LEU A 190 -5.94 -3.49 18.52
C LEU A 190 -7.03 -4.53 18.82
N LEU A 191 -6.70 -5.69 19.36
CA LEU A 191 -7.68 -6.66 19.85
C LEU A 191 -8.54 -6.07 20.97
N GLN A 192 -7.94 -5.40 21.95
CA GLN A 192 -8.65 -4.74 23.05
C GLN A 192 -9.58 -3.63 22.51
N SER A 193 -9.09 -2.81 21.57
CA SER A 193 -9.87 -1.73 20.96
C SER A 193 -11.06 -2.25 20.15
N SER A 194 -10.89 -3.38 19.46
CA SER A 194 -11.98 -4.00 18.67
C SER A 194 -13.12 -4.54 19.54
N ILE A 195 -12.83 -4.97 20.76
CA ILE A 195 -13.83 -5.44 21.73
C ILE A 195 -14.57 -4.26 22.37
N SER A 196 -13.90 -3.11 22.55
CA SER A 196 -14.44 -1.93 23.21
C SER A 196 -15.37 -1.08 22.30
N GLN A 197 -15.45 -1.38 21.00
CA GLN A 197 -16.43 -0.81 20.06
C GLN A 197 -17.50 -1.87 19.74
N PRO A 198 -18.54 -2.05 20.61
CA PRO A 198 -19.70 -2.85 20.22
C PRO A 198 -20.34 -2.15 19.03
N GLY A 199 -20.60 -2.86 17.95
CA GLY A 199 -21.07 -2.36 16.68
C GLY A 199 -22.17 -1.30 16.79
N GLN A 200 -21.92 -0.15 16.15
CA GLN A 200 -22.98 0.77 15.79
C GLN A 200 -23.73 0.25 14.57
#